data_7572a3de08da55813a33cb5808162d29
#
_entry.id   7572a3de08da55813a33cb5808162d29
#
_cell.length_a   1.000
_cell.length_b   1.000
_cell.length_c   1.000
_cell.angle_alpha   90.00
_cell.angle_beta   90.00
_cell.angle_gamma   90.00
#
_symmetry.space_group_name_H-M   'P 1'
#
loop_
_entity.id
_entity.type
_entity.pdbx_description
1 polymer ?
#
loop_
_entity_poly.entity_id
_entity_poly.type
_entity_poly.pdbx_seq_one_letter_code
_entity_poly.pdbx_strand_id
1 'polypeptide(L)'
;RNIAVLDTETAQAVIMVDPAGENAILLHPGANAEIPQTTLQNAMAEAQTGDWLVIQNETNLQRTAASLGRKMGLRVAYAAAPFDADRVMAVLPYLDFLILNAVEADQLRKATGKTPADLDVADVIVTLGAAGADWYGTAGHQHFPAIEVDPIDTTGAGDTFTGYVLAGLDRGMPMAQAIGQAMRAAALMVTRHGTADVIPDLSEVQAFQSRG
;
A
#
# COMPACT_ATOMS: atom_id res chain seq x y z
N ARG A 1 -14.27 -12.31 7.15
CA ARG A 1 -14.78 -13.13 8.27
C ARG A 1 -14.62 -12.42 9.61
N ASN A 2 -13.50 -11.72 9.81
CA ASN A 2 -13.23 -10.97 11.03
C ASN A 2 -13.61 -9.49 10.87
N ILE A 3 -14.90 -9.21 10.72
CA ILE A 3 -15.46 -7.87 10.62
C ILE A 3 -16.15 -7.56 11.94
N ALA A 4 -15.79 -6.44 12.59
CA ALA A 4 -16.49 -5.92 13.75
C ALA A 4 -17.71 -5.12 13.29
N VAL A 5 -18.87 -5.41 13.87
CA VAL A 5 -20.07 -4.57 13.74
C VAL A 5 -20.14 -3.73 15.02
N LEU A 6 -20.15 -2.41 14.86
CA LEU A 6 -20.15 -1.42 15.94
C LEU A 6 -21.39 -0.53 15.85
N ASP A 7 -21.70 0.18 16.94
CA ASP A 7 -22.78 1.17 16.94
C ASP A 7 -22.37 2.49 16.23
N THR A 8 -21.09 2.64 15.92
CA THR A 8 -20.52 3.78 15.18
C THR A 8 -20.71 3.56 13.67
N GLU A 9 -21.00 4.63 12.94
CA GLU A 9 -21.13 4.61 11.48
C GLU A 9 -19.81 4.13 10.82
N THR A 10 -19.92 3.43 9.71
CA THR A 10 -18.77 3.03 8.90
C THR A 10 -17.99 4.27 8.40
N ALA A 11 -16.68 4.13 8.24
CA ALA A 11 -15.84 5.19 7.67
C ALA A 11 -16.37 5.67 6.31
N GLN A 12 -16.23 6.96 6.07
CA GLN A 12 -16.67 7.62 4.84
C GLN A 12 -15.55 8.48 4.27
N ALA A 13 -15.41 8.46 2.96
CA ALA A 13 -14.54 9.35 2.20
C ALA A 13 -15.38 10.21 1.24
N VAL A 14 -15.31 11.52 1.38
CA VAL A 14 -15.92 12.47 0.44
C VAL A 14 -14.81 12.97 -0.47
N ILE A 15 -14.88 12.58 -1.74
CA ILE A 15 -13.88 12.94 -2.75
C ILE A 15 -14.42 14.12 -3.55
N MET A 16 -13.71 15.24 -3.49
CA MET A 16 -13.99 16.44 -4.28
C MET A 16 -12.96 16.52 -5.39
N VAL A 17 -13.41 16.59 -6.64
CA VAL A 17 -12.53 16.70 -7.81
C VAL A 17 -12.75 18.08 -8.44
N ASP A 18 -11.69 18.83 -8.67
CA ASP A 18 -11.77 20.12 -9.32
C ASP A 18 -11.78 19.99 -10.87
N PRO A 19 -12.03 21.09 -11.62
CA PRO A 19 -12.01 21.06 -13.08
C PRO A 19 -10.65 20.72 -13.71
N ALA A 20 -9.55 20.79 -12.95
CA ALA A 20 -8.21 20.39 -13.38
C ALA A 20 -7.92 18.90 -13.15
N GLY A 21 -8.86 18.18 -12.50
CA GLY A 21 -8.71 16.77 -12.15
C GLY A 21 -7.97 16.52 -10.84
N GLU A 22 -7.63 17.59 -10.09
CA GLU A 22 -7.04 17.46 -8.76
C GLU A 22 -8.12 17.04 -7.75
N ASN A 23 -7.78 16.12 -6.86
CA ASN A 23 -8.71 15.65 -5.84
C ASN A 23 -8.33 16.14 -4.43
N ALA A 24 -9.35 16.42 -3.63
CA ALA A 24 -9.25 16.62 -2.19
C ALA A 24 -10.19 15.63 -1.51
N ILE A 25 -9.67 14.89 -0.54
CA ILE A 25 -10.41 13.83 0.14
C ILE A 25 -10.64 14.23 1.60
N LEU A 26 -11.91 14.32 1.99
CA LEU A 26 -12.30 14.50 3.39
C LEU A 26 -12.66 13.12 3.96
N LEU A 27 -11.92 12.71 4.98
CA LEU A 27 -12.11 11.42 5.65
C LEU A 27 -12.87 11.57 6.96
N HIS A 28 -13.91 10.75 7.13
CA HIS A 28 -14.53 10.49 8.43
C HIS A 28 -14.19 9.05 8.83
N PRO A 29 -13.34 8.82 9.85
CA PRO A 29 -12.81 7.49 10.15
C PRO A 29 -13.87 6.52 10.71
N GLY A 30 -14.89 7.02 11.41
CA GLY A 30 -15.98 6.20 11.95
C GLY A 30 -15.51 4.93 12.65
N ALA A 31 -16.22 3.85 12.46
CA ALA A 31 -15.94 2.53 13.02
C ALA A 31 -14.55 1.97 12.69
N ASN A 32 -13.91 2.44 11.61
CA ASN A 32 -12.54 2.01 11.27
C ASN A 32 -11.51 2.42 12.35
N ALA A 33 -11.76 3.50 13.07
CA ALA A 33 -10.90 3.94 14.17
C ALA A 33 -11.21 3.25 15.52
N GLU A 34 -12.22 2.40 15.58
CA GLU A 34 -12.74 1.77 16.79
C GLU A 34 -12.67 0.24 16.77
N ILE A 35 -11.87 -0.36 15.89
CA ILE A 35 -11.73 -1.82 15.80
C ILE A 35 -11.30 -2.36 17.16
N PRO A 36 -12.07 -3.31 17.76
CA PRO A 36 -11.71 -3.90 19.05
C PRO A 36 -10.43 -4.73 18.95
N GLN A 37 -9.61 -4.69 19.98
CA GLN A 37 -8.38 -5.50 20.03
C GLN A 37 -8.68 -7.00 19.92
N THR A 38 -9.82 -7.46 20.42
CA THR A 38 -10.27 -8.84 20.29
C THR A 38 -10.52 -9.26 18.85
N THR A 39 -11.05 -8.36 18.02
CA THR A 39 -11.21 -8.60 16.57
C THR A 39 -9.85 -8.80 15.89
N LEU A 40 -8.87 -7.95 16.21
CA LEU A 40 -7.50 -8.11 15.71
C LEU A 40 -6.90 -9.46 16.17
N GLN A 41 -7.02 -9.80 17.45
CA GLN A 41 -6.50 -11.07 17.99
C GLN A 41 -7.11 -12.29 17.31
N ASN A 42 -8.43 -12.28 17.07
CA ASN A 42 -9.14 -13.35 16.39
C ASN A 42 -8.68 -13.50 14.93
N ALA A 43 -8.54 -12.36 14.22
CA ALA A 43 -8.03 -12.38 12.85
C ALA A 43 -6.61 -12.96 12.76
N MET A 44 -5.75 -12.54 13.67
CA MET A 44 -4.35 -13.01 13.70
C MET A 44 -4.19 -14.46 14.18
N ALA A 45 -5.14 -15.01 14.92
CA ALA A 45 -5.09 -16.41 15.36
C ALA A 45 -5.15 -17.41 14.19
N GLU A 46 -5.64 -17.00 13.03
CA GLU A 46 -5.70 -17.81 11.80
C GLU A 46 -4.40 -17.74 10.97
N ALA A 47 -3.51 -16.76 11.27
CA ALA A 47 -2.29 -16.53 10.51
C ALA A 47 -1.18 -17.51 10.88
N GLN A 48 -0.34 -17.86 9.91
CA GLN A 48 0.80 -18.76 10.05
C GLN A 48 2.11 -18.01 9.82
N THR A 49 3.20 -18.53 10.39
CA THR A 49 4.54 -17.98 10.14
C THR A 49 4.83 -17.89 8.64
N GLY A 50 5.26 -16.73 8.20
CA GLY A 50 5.54 -16.42 6.80
C GLY A 50 4.38 -15.79 6.03
N ASP A 51 3.16 -15.77 6.57
CA ASP A 51 2.05 -15.04 5.96
C ASP A 51 2.32 -13.53 5.95
N TRP A 52 1.62 -12.80 5.09
CA TRP A 52 1.66 -11.35 5.05
C TRP A 52 0.61 -10.73 5.96
N LEU A 53 1.05 -9.83 6.85
CA LEU A 53 0.18 -8.86 7.51
C LEU A 53 0.29 -7.53 6.76
N VAL A 54 -0.81 -7.10 6.13
CA VAL A 54 -0.88 -5.82 5.43
C VAL A 54 -1.67 -4.84 6.26
N ILE A 55 -1.11 -3.67 6.53
CA ILE A 55 -1.73 -2.61 7.32
C ILE A 55 -1.62 -1.24 6.61
N GLN A 56 -2.62 -0.39 6.86
CA GLN A 56 -2.71 0.99 6.37
C GLN A 56 -3.14 1.93 7.50
N ASN A 57 -3.13 3.25 7.27
CA ASN A 57 -3.49 4.25 8.29
C ASN A 57 -4.99 4.53 8.42
N GLU A 58 -5.84 3.88 7.67
CA GLU A 58 -7.29 4.08 7.70
C GLU A 58 -7.98 3.41 8.89
N THR A 59 -7.26 2.61 9.65
CA THR A 59 -7.77 1.91 10.82
C THR A 59 -7.02 2.32 12.09
N ASN A 60 -7.39 1.74 13.24
CA ASN A 60 -6.61 1.80 14.48
C ASN A 60 -5.73 0.54 14.65
N LEU A 61 -4.99 0.45 15.74
CA LEU A 61 -4.20 -0.71 16.19
C LEU A 61 -2.99 -1.07 15.30
N GLN A 62 -2.53 -0.24 14.37
CA GLN A 62 -1.42 -0.56 13.46
C GLN A 62 -0.18 -1.03 14.20
N ARG A 63 0.29 -0.27 15.21
CA ARG A 63 1.47 -0.65 16.00
C ARG A 63 1.27 -1.97 16.72
N THR A 64 0.08 -2.22 17.27
CA THR A 64 -0.25 -3.47 17.97
C THR A 64 -0.22 -4.64 16.98
N ALA A 65 -0.84 -4.47 15.81
CA ALA A 65 -0.87 -5.46 14.75
C ALA A 65 0.55 -5.77 14.24
N ALA A 66 1.33 -4.75 13.92
CA ALA A 66 2.71 -4.90 13.44
C ALA A 66 3.60 -5.62 14.47
N SER A 67 3.56 -5.20 15.74
CA SER A 67 4.32 -5.83 16.82
C SER A 67 3.91 -7.29 17.05
N LEU A 68 2.62 -7.60 17.00
CA LEU A 68 2.11 -8.96 17.14
C LEU A 68 2.50 -9.82 15.92
N GLY A 69 2.32 -9.28 14.70
CA GLY A 69 2.71 -9.96 13.46
C GLY A 69 4.18 -10.36 13.47
N ARG A 70 5.07 -9.43 13.85
CA ARG A 70 6.51 -9.71 14.00
C ARG A 70 6.79 -10.84 14.98
N LYS A 71 6.11 -10.87 16.15
CA LYS A 71 6.26 -11.93 17.16
C LYS A 71 5.77 -13.29 16.67
N MET A 72 4.78 -13.31 15.78
CA MET A 72 4.23 -14.53 15.17
C MET A 72 5.05 -15.00 13.96
N GLY A 73 6.07 -14.24 13.54
CA GLY A 73 6.87 -14.54 12.36
C GLY A 73 6.15 -14.23 11.04
N LEU A 74 5.19 -13.32 11.06
CA LEU A 74 4.56 -12.80 9.85
C LEU A 74 5.49 -11.80 9.15
N ARG A 75 5.35 -11.67 7.83
CA ARG A 75 5.94 -10.58 7.06
C ARG A 75 5.03 -9.36 7.16
N VAL A 76 5.54 -8.25 7.67
CA VAL A 76 4.73 -7.05 7.93
C VAL A 76 4.92 -6.03 6.83
N ALA A 77 3.86 -5.79 6.05
CA ALA A 77 3.80 -4.78 5.00
C ALA A 77 2.94 -3.59 5.45
N TYR A 78 3.42 -2.38 5.19
CA TYR A 78 2.73 -1.15 5.51
C TYR A 78 2.62 -0.21 4.31
N ALA A 79 1.39 0.13 3.94
CA ALA A 79 1.10 1.22 3.02
C ALA A 79 0.72 2.45 3.86
N ALA A 80 1.51 3.52 3.78
CA ALA A 80 1.45 4.62 4.75
C ALA A 80 0.31 5.64 4.49
N ALA A 81 -0.66 5.30 3.66
CA ALA A 81 -1.81 6.13 3.34
C ALA A 81 -2.99 5.91 4.31
N PRO A 82 -3.75 6.97 4.68
CA PRO A 82 -3.37 8.37 4.60
C PRO A 82 -2.15 8.65 5.50
N PHE A 83 -1.25 9.54 5.06
CA PHE A 83 0.03 9.72 5.74
C PHE A 83 -0.11 10.39 7.11
N ASP A 84 0.55 9.78 8.10
CA ASP A 84 0.70 10.29 9.46
C ASP A 84 2.10 9.89 9.96
N ALA A 85 2.99 10.86 10.16
CA ALA A 85 4.39 10.61 10.51
C ALA A 85 4.55 9.85 11.83
N ASP A 86 3.75 10.18 12.84
CA ASP A 86 3.83 9.54 14.16
C ASP A 86 3.40 8.06 14.07
N ARG A 87 2.36 7.77 13.29
CA ARG A 87 1.93 6.39 13.04
C ARG A 87 2.96 5.60 12.27
N VAL A 88 3.55 6.18 11.20
CA VAL A 88 4.63 5.55 10.44
C VAL A 88 5.80 5.24 11.38
N MET A 89 6.27 6.21 12.15
CA MET A 89 7.37 6.03 13.09
C MET A 89 7.09 4.96 14.15
N ALA A 90 5.84 4.83 14.59
CA ALA A 90 5.45 3.84 15.58
C ALA A 90 5.47 2.40 15.05
N VAL A 91 5.31 2.18 13.73
CA VAL A 91 5.30 0.85 13.10
C VAL A 91 6.64 0.47 12.46
N LEU A 92 7.47 1.45 12.06
CA LEU A 92 8.76 1.22 11.39
C LEU A 92 9.60 0.09 11.98
N PRO A 93 9.77 -0.06 13.32
CA PRO A 93 10.62 -1.11 13.90
C PRO A 93 10.12 -2.54 13.65
N TYR A 94 8.92 -2.69 13.12
CA TYR A 94 8.29 -4.00 12.93
C TYR A 94 8.12 -4.38 11.45
N LEU A 95 8.48 -3.47 10.52
CA LEU A 95 8.22 -3.65 9.10
C LEU A 95 9.28 -4.50 8.41
N ASP A 96 8.83 -5.32 7.49
CA ASP A 96 9.65 -5.96 6.47
C ASP A 96 9.53 -5.23 5.13
N PHE A 97 8.38 -4.56 4.90
CA PHE A 97 8.06 -3.87 3.67
C PHE A 97 7.30 -2.56 3.94
N LEU A 98 7.74 -1.48 3.31
CA LEU A 98 7.09 -0.17 3.36
C LEU A 98 6.81 0.33 1.94
N ILE A 99 5.60 0.82 1.70
CA ILE A 99 5.26 1.52 0.46
C ILE A 99 4.74 2.92 0.76
N LEU A 100 5.24 3.88 0.00
CA LEU A 100 4.94 5.31 0.08
C LEU A 100 4.71 5.84 -1.34
N ASN A 101 3.95 6.91 -1.48
CA ASN A 101 4.06 7.74 -2.68
C ASN A 101 5.14 8.82 -2.48
N ALA A 102 5.45 9.58 -3.54
CA ALA A 102 6.48 10.63 -3.50
C ALA A 102 6.21 11.71 -2.44
N VAL A 103 4.93 12.07 -2.26
CA VAL A 103 4.51 13.08 -1.27
C VAL A 103 4.71 12.56 0.15
N GLU A 104 4.29 11.35 0.42
CA GLU A 104 4.44 10.66 1.71
C GLU A 104 5.90 10.44 2.07
N ALA A 105 6.73 10.06 1.08
CA ALA A 105 8.18 9.92 1.27
C ALA A 105 8.84 11.26 1.63
N ASP A 106 8.43 12.37 1.00
CA ASP A 106 8.93 13.71 1.35
C ASP A 106 8.43 14.17 2.73
N GLN A 107 7.18 13.88 3.08
CA GLN A 107 6.63 14.15 4.42
C GLN A 107 7.39 13.36 5.49
N LEU A 108 7.67 12.07 5.26
CA LEU A 108 8.46 11.24 6.17
C LEU A 108 9.88 11.80 6.32
N ARG A 109 10.53 12.19 5.23
CA ARG A 109 11.85 12.82 5.23
C ARG A 109 11.86 14.13 6.04
N LYS A 110 10.85 14.97 5.87
CA LYS A 110 10.70 16.23 6.64
C LYS A 110 10.51 15.97 8.14
N ALA A 111 9.74 14.95 8.50
CA ALA A 111 9.47 14.62 9.89
C ALA A 111 10.65 13.95 10.60
N THR A 112 11.45 13.15 9.89
CA THR A 112 12.49 12.28 10.50
C THR A 112 13.92 12.64 10.12
N GLY A 113 14.12 13.42 9.06
CA GLY A 113 15.43 13.67 8.46
C GLY A 113 15.99 12.49 7.65
N LYS A 114 15.25 11.36 7.55
CA LYS A 114 15.67 10.15 6.86
C LYS A 114 15.09 10.07 5.45
N THR A 115 15.90 9.62 4.50
CA THR A 115 15.44 9.24 3.16
C THR A 115 14.95 7.78 3.17
N PRO A 116 14.22 7.31 2.14
CA PRO A 116 13.84 5.90 2.03
C PRO A 116 15.01 4.93 2.16
N ALA A 117 16.20 5.30 1.68
CA ALA A 117 17.42 4.50 1.78
C ALA A 117 18.01 4.40 3.20
N ASP A 118 17.64 5.34 4.10
CA ASP A 118 18.15 5.40 5.47
C ASP A 118 17.23 4.66 6.46
N LEU A 119 16.10 4.13 5.99
CA LEU A 119 15.16 3.40 6.84
C LEU A 119 15.67 1.99 7.10
N ASP A 120 15.52 1.53 8.34
CA ASP A 120 15.78 0.14 8.73
C ASP A 120 14.57 -0.76 8.41
N VAL A 121 14.27 -0.85 7.11
CA VAL A 121 13.21 -1.69 6.54
C VAL A 121 13.84 -2.43 5.35
N ALA A 122 13.60 -3.74 5.26
CA ALA A 122 14.28 -4.58 4.26
C ALA A 122 13.95 -4.15 2.83
N ASP A 123 12.70 -3.75 2.57
CA ASP A 123 12.23 -3.31 1.27
C ASP A 123 11.36 -2.06 1.41
N VAL A 124 11.77 -0.96 0.76
CA VAL A 124 10.99 0.28 0.67
C VAL A 124 10.70 0.57 -0.79
N ILE A 125 9.43 0.78 -1.14
CA ILE A 125 9.03 1.22 -2.47
C ILE A 125 8.44 2.63 -2.38
N VAL A 126 8.87 3.50 -3.30
CA VAL A 126 8.28 4.83 -3.48
C VAL A 126 7.65 4.89 -4.86
N THR A 127 6.34 5.02 -4.92
CA THR A 127 5.62 5.23 -6.19
C THR A 127 5.69 6.69 -6.60
N LEU A 128 6.00 6.93 -7.88
CA LEU A 128 6.28 8.25 -8.45
C LEU A 128 5.23 8.67 -9.50
N GLY A 129 4.07 8.02 -9.50
CA GLY A 129 3.02 8.24 -10.49
C GLY A 129 3.51 7.98 -11.91
N ALA A 130 3.38 8.98 -12.80
CA ALA A 130 3.83 8.88 -14.19
C ALA A 130 5.36 8.73 -14.36
N ALA A 131 6.15 8.93 -13.30
CA ALA A 131 7.59 8.66 -13.34
C ALA A 131 7.96 7.22 -12.98
N GLY A 132 7.01 6.40 -12.48
CA GLY A 132 7.25 5.00 -12.17
C GLY A 132 7.37 4.70 -10.69
N ALA A 133 8.37 3.94 -10.29
CA ALA A 133 8.61 3.59 -8.89
C ALA A 133 10.10 3.38 -8.62
N ASP A 134 10.51 3.72 -7.41
CA ASP A 134 11.83 3.45 -6.86
C ASP A 134 11.73 2.35 -5.80
N TRP A 135 12.61 1.36 -5.88
CA TRP A 135 12.78 0.34 -4.85
C TRP A 135 14.14 0.50 -4.18
N TYR A 136 14.12 0.54 -2.86
CA TYR A 136 15.28 0.55 -1.98
C TYR A 136 15.27 -0.77 -1.21
N GLY A 137 16.14 -1.68 -1.56
CA GLY A 137 16.28 -3.00 -0.95
C GLY A 137 17.69 -3.21 -0.40
N THR A 138 17.95 -4.38 0.17
CA THR A 138 19.28 -4.75 0.73
C THR A 138 20.40 -4.74 -0.31
N ALA A 139 20.07 -4.89 -1.59
CA ALA A 139 21.02 -4.83 -2.71
C ALA A 139 21.26 -3.41 -3.25
N GLY A 140 20.57 -2.40 -2.71
CA GLY A 140 20.66 -1.00 -3.13
C GLY A 140 19.35 -0.47 -3.73
N HIS A 141 19.48 0.58 -4.55
CA HIS A 141 18.35 1.28 -5.19
C HIS A 141 18.18 0.84 -6.65
N GLN A 142 16.94 0.66 -7.06
CA GLN A 142 16.57 0.41 -8.45
C GLN A 142 15.34 1.24 -8.84
N HIS A 143 15.43 1.92 -9.98
CA HIS A 143 14.31 2.65 -10.59
C HIS A 143 13.59 1.77 -11.63
N PHE A 144 12.25 1.84 -11.61
CA PHE A 144 11.36 1.20 -12.58
C PHE A 144 10.57 2.31 -13.29
N PRO A 145 10.80 2.58 -14.58
CA PRO A 145 10.06 3.59 -15.32
C PRO A 145 8.59 3.23 -15.45
N ALA A 146 7.72 4.22 -15.48
CA ALA A 146 6.30 4.00 -15.71
C ALA A 146 6.03 3.40 -17.10
N ILE A 147 4.94 2.66 -17.21
CA ILE A 147 4.41 2.22 -18.49
C ILE A 147 3.51 3.33 -19.03
N GLU A 148 3.81 3.83 -20.22
CA GLU A 148 3.03 4.90 -20.85
C GLU A 148 1.64 4.43 -21.23
N VAL A 149 0.63 5.12 -20.71
CA VAL A 149 -0.79 4.93 -21.01
C VAL A 149 -1.50 6.27 -20.94
N ASP A 150 -2.69 6.37 -21.53
CA ASP A 150 -3.58 7.52 -21.38
C ASP A 150 -4.47 7.28 -20.13
N PRO A 151 -4.20 7.94 -18.98
CA PRO A 151 -4.96 7.71 -17.77
C PRO A 151 -6.35 8.32 -17.87
N ILE A 152 -7.36 7.58 -17.39
CA ILE A 152 -8.76 8.04 -17.27
C ILE A 152 -9.07 8.34 -15.81
N ASP A 153 -8.68 7.42 -14.89
CA ASP A 153 -8.90 7.55 -13.46
C ASP A 153 -7.73 6.90 -12.71
N THR A 154 -7.06 7.67 -11.85
CA THR A 154 -5.89 7.18 -11.10
C THR A 154 -6.24 6.69 -9.70
N THR A 155 -7.53 6.74 -9.31
CA THR A 155 -8.01 6.30 -8.00
C THR A 155 -7.77 4.80 -7.81
N GLY A 156 -7.11 4.42 -6.71
CA GLY A 156 -6.82 3.02 -6.41
C GLY A 156 -5.61 2.41 -7.14
N ALA A 157 -4.90 3.20 -7.96
CA ALA A 157 -3.69 2.72 -8.64
C ALA A 157 -2.60 2.26 -7.65
N GLY A 158 -2.42 3.00 -6.55
CA GLY A 158 -1.50 2.65 -5.46
C GLY A 158 -1.88 1.35 -4.75
N ASP A 159 -3.17 1.15 -4.49
CA ASP A 159 -3.67 -0.07 -3.85
C ASP A 159 -3.51 -1.28 -4.77
N THR A 160 -3.83 -1.11 -6.06
CA THR A 160 -3.62 -2.14 -7.10
C THR A 160 -2.14 -2.51 -7.19
N PHE A 161 -1.26 -1.51 -7.26
CA PHE A 161 0.18 -1.73 -7.30
C PHE A 161 0.64 -2.52 -6.07
N THR A 162 0.26 -2.06 -4.86
CA THR A 162 0.62 -2.71 -3.59
C THR A 162 0.13 -4.16 -3.54
N GLY A 163 -1.13 -4.39 -3.90
CA GLY A 163 -1.73 -5.73 -3.92
C GLY A 163 -0.98 -6.68 -4.87
N TYR A 164 -0.63 -6.21 -6.07
CA TYR A 164 0.11 -7.02 -7.05
C TYR A 164 1.56 -7.30 -6.64
N VAL A 165 2.26 -6.33 -6.02
CA VAL A 165 3.60 -6.58 -5.46
C VAL A 165 3.54 -7.66 -4.40
N LEU A 166 2.67 -7.50 -3.39
CA LEU A 166 2.58 -8.45 -2.28
C LEU A 166 2.12 -9.84 -2.74
N ALA A 167 1.15 -9.92 -3.67
CA ALA A 167 0.73 -11.18 -4.26
C ALA A 167 1.83 -11.87 -5.08
N GLY A 168 2.70 -11.10 -5.74
CA GLY A 168 3.88 -11.62 -6.42
C GLY A 168 4.89 -12.21 -5.43
N LEU A 169 5.21 -11.44 -4.38
CA LEU A 169 6.15 -11.86 -3.33
C LEU A 169 5.64 -13.09 -2.55
N ASP A 170 4.33 -13.18 -2.33
CA ASP A 170 3.72 -14.34 -1.66
C ASP A 170 3.85 -15.63 -2.48
N ARG A 171 3.85 -15.51 -3.80
CA ARG A 171 4.12 -16.61 -4.73
C ARG A 171 5.61 -16.90 -4.94
N GLY A 172 6.50 -16.23 -4.21
CA GLY A 172 7.95 -16.40 -4.33
C GLY A 172 8.58 -15.69 -5.53
N MET A 173 7.88 -14.73 -6.14
CA MET A 173 8.42 -13.94 -7.24
C MET A 173 9.53 -13.00 -6.72
N PRO A 174 10.66 -12.86 -7.44
CA PRO A 174 11.66 -11.85 -7.11
C PRO A 174 11.09 -10.43 -7.15
N MET A 175 11.53 -9.55 -6.25
CA MET A 175 10.99 -8.18 -6.09
C MET A 175 10.90 -7.41 -7.41
N ALA A 176 11.95 -7.40 -8.21
CA ALA A 176 11.95 -6.69 -9.49
C ALA A 176 10.87 -7.20 -10.47
N GLN A 177 10.58 -8.50 -10.45
CA GLN A 177 9.51 -9.09 -11.26
C GLN A 177 8.14 -8.74 -10.70
N ALA A 178 7.97 -8.78 -9.37
CA ALA A 178 6.74 -8.38 -8.69
C ALA A 178 6.41 -6.91 -8.97
N ILE A 179 7.39 -6.01 -8.88
CA ILE A 179 7.23 -4.59 -9.24
C ILE A 179 6.84 -4.45 -10.72
N GLY A 180 7.54 -5.11 -11.64
CA GLY A 180 7.21 -5.05 -13.07
C GLY A 180 5.80 -5.56 -13.39
N GLN A 181 5.31 -6.58 -12.69
CA GLN A 181 3.93 -7.05 -12.80
C GLN A 181 2.94 -6.03 -12.23
N ALA A 182 3.23 -5.46 -11.07
CA ALA A 182 2.40 -4.45 -10.41
C ALA A 182 2.30 -3.15 -11.24
N MET A 183 3.40 -2.74 -11.89
CA MET A 183 3.42 -1.61 -12.84
C MET A 183 2.44 -1.83 -14.01
N ARG A 184 2.40 -3.04 -14.58
CA ARG A 184 1.44 -3.39 -15.64
C ARG A 184 0.01 -3.36 -15.14
N ALA A 185 -0.24 -3.90 -13.95
CA ALA A 185 -1.57 -3.89 -13.35
C ALA A 185 -2.07 -2.46 -13.08
N ALA A 186 -1.25 -1.61 -12.48
CA ALA A 186 -1.58 -0.22 -12.21
C ALA A 186 -1.78 0.57 -13.52
N ALA A 187 -0.92 0.39 -14.52
CA ALA A 187 -1.05 1.02 -15.83
C ALA A 187 -2.36 0.64 -16.53
N LEU A 188 -2.74 -0.64 -16.49
CA LEU A 188 -4.01 -1.09 -17.07
C LEU A 188 -5.21 -0.55 -16.30
N MET A 189 -5.15 -0.53 -14.96
CA MET A 189 -6.23 -0.02 -14.13
C MET A 189 -6.54 1.45 -14.41
N VAL A 190 -5.53 2.31 -14.47
CA VAL A 190 -5.76 3.77 -14.67
C VAL A 190 -6.38 4.13 -16.02
N THR A 191 -6.44 3.19 -16.97
CA THR A 191 -7.17 3.36 -18.24
C THR A 191 -8.68 3.10 -18.14
N ARG A 192 -9.19 2.86 -16.93
CA ARG A 192 -10.59 2.50 -16.67
C ARG A 192 -11.21 3.45 -15.65
N HIS A 193 -12.52 3.72 -15.78
CA HIS A 193 -13.26 4.43 -14.74
C HIS A 193 -13.67 3.47 -13.64
N GLY A 194 -13.40 3.81 -12.39
CA GLY A 194 -13.78 3.02 -11.23
C GLY A 194 -12.59 2.71 -10.31
N THR A 195 -12.83 1.93 -9.28
CA THR A 195 -11.83 1.59 -8.25
C THR A 195 -11.66 0.06 -8.14
N ALA A 196 -12.26 -0.56 -7.13
CA ALA A 196 -12.09 -1.99 -6.87
C ALA A 196 -12.65 -2.90 -7.98
N ASP A 197 -13.70 -2.46 -8.66
CA ASP A 197 -14.40 -3.18 -9.73
C ASP A 197 -13.64 -3.23 -11.06
N VAL A 198 -12.63 -2.37 -11.22
CA VAL A 198 -11.81 -2.27 -12.45
C VAL A 198 -10.38 -2.78 -12.28
N ILE A 199 -10.03 -3.28 -11.11
CA ILE A 199 -8.73 -3.92 -10.89
C ILE A 199 -8.58 -5.08 -11.88
N PRO A 200 -7.55 -5.08 -12.74
CA PRO A 200 -7.39 -6.14 -13.73
C PRO A 200 -7.09 -7.48 -13.07
N ASP A 201 -7.53 -8.55 -13.67
CA ASP A 201 -7.10 -9.87 -13.26
C ASP A 201 -5.69 -10.22 -13.79
N LEU A 202 -5.10 -11.30 -13.28
CA LEU A 202 -3.73 -11.68 -13.65
C LEU A 202 -3.59 -12.00 -15.14
N SER A 203 -4.61 -12.57 -15.78
CA SER A 203 -4.58 -12.91 -17.20
C SER A 203 -4.58 -11.66 -18.07
N GLU A 204 -5.34 -10.64 -17.70
CA GLU A 204 -5.33 -9.32 -18.35
C GLU A 204 -3.96 -8.65 -18.23
N VAL A 205 -3.35 -8.69 -17.03
CA VAL A 205 -2.02 -8.11 -16.79
C VAL A 205 -0.93 -8.83 -17.58
N GLN A 206 -1.03 -10.15 -17.72
CA GLN A 206 -0.10 -10.95 -18.53
C GLN A 206 -0.25 -10.69 -20.02
N ALA A 207 -1.48 -10.45 -20.49
CA ALA A 207 -1.77 -10.15 -21.89
C ALA A 207 -1.48 -8.68 -22.26
N PHE A 208 -1.35 -7.80 -21.27
CA PHE A 208 -1.15 -6.37 -21.48
C PHE A 208 0.22 -6.10 -22.12
N GLN A 209 0.19 -5.54 -23.33
CA GLN A 209 1.37 -5.04 -24.04
C GLN A 209 1.33 -3.52 -24.01
N SER A 210 2.40 -2.88 -23.52
CA SER A 210 2.54 -1.44 -23.63
C SER A 210 2.52 -1.04 -25.11
N ARG A 211 1.88 0.08 -25.43
CA ARG A 211 2.07 0.71 -26.74
C ARG A 211 3.54 1.18 -26.78
N GLY A 212 4.39 0.43 -27.47
CA GLY A 212 5.79 0.78 -27.73
C GLY A 212 5.93 1.93 -28.69
#